data_e844ed78c92c197cb47749b4addd3539
#
_entry.id   e844ed78c92c197cb47749b4addd3539
#
_cell.length_a   1.000
_cell.length_b   1.000
_cell.length_c   1.000
_cell.angle_alpha   90.00
_cell.angle_beta   90.00
_cell.angle_gamma   90.00
#
_symmetry.space_group_name_H-M   'P 1'
#
loop_
_entity.id
_entity.type
_entity.pdbx_description
1 polymer ?
#
loop_
_entity_poly.entity_id
_entity_poly.type
_entity_poly.pdbx_seq_one_letter_code
_entity_poly.pdbx_strand_id
1 'polypeptide(L)'
;WDAQDDQRIIDLCRTARQYNPDEMAFYYYQGMAFYRQDNHDEALEAFRNGISVITQESSPEIVSTFYEVMGDLLHQKGLKHEAYAAYDSCLQWKPNNIGCLNNYAYYLSVEGEQLERAEQMSHKTITAEPTNATYLDTYAWILFMQKRYSESRIYIEQALQNDSVHSSVITEHGGDIYFLCGDVDNAVRLWQEALEKDPANKVLIRKIKRKKYIKQ
;
A
#
# COMPACT_ATOMS: atom_id res chain seq x y z
N TRP A 1 4.37 17.37 12.89
CA TRP A 1 2.93 17.18 13.25
C TRP A 1 2.87 16.57 14.63
N ASP A 2 2.06 17.15 15.49
CA ASP A 2 1.86 16.70 16.85
C ASP A 2 0.41 16.12 16.96
N ALA A 3 0.20 15.11 17.80
CA ALA A 3 -1.13 14.54 18.07
C ALA A 3 -2.13 15.61 18.59
N GLN A 4 -1.64 16.69 19.22
CA GLN A 4 -2.46 17.83 19.60
C GLN A 4 -2.98 18.60 18.37
N ASP A 5 -2.22 18.67 17.29
CA ASP A 5 -2.65 19.33 16.05
C ASP A 5 -3.76 18.54 15.38
N ASP A 6 -3.69 17.20 15.40
CA ASP A 6 -4.74 16.34 14.85
C ASP A 6 -6.07 16.50 15.62
N GLN A 7 -6.03 16.57 16.95
CA GLN A 7 -7.24 16.81 17.72
C GLN A 7 -7.86 18.19 17.42
N ARG A 8 -7.02 19.22 17.24
CA ARG A 8 -7.49 20.55 16.84
C ARG A 8 -8.14 20.53 15.45
N ILE A 9 -7.57 19.80 14.50
CA ILE A 9 -8.16 19.64 13.16
C ILE A 9 -9.53 18.96 13.26
N ILE A 10 -9.66 17.90 14.04
CA ILE A 10 -10.92 17.20 14.25
C ILE A 10 -11.99 18.15 14.80
N ASP A 11 -11.67 18.94 15.84
CA ASP A 11 -12.60 19.85 16.48
C ASP A 11 -12.98 21.03 15.57
N LEU A 12 -12.02 21.58 14.84
CA LEU A 12 -12.26 22.63 13.84
C LEU A 12 -13.17 22.14 12.72
N CYS A 13 -12.90 20.96 12.17
CA CYS A 13 -13.72 20.38 11.11
C CYS A 13 -15.14 20.07 11.61
N ARG A 14 -15.29 19.56 12.84
CA ARG A 14 -16.60 19.32 13.45
C ARG A 14 -17.40 20.62 13.59
N THR A 15 -16.77 21.70 14.02
CA THR A 15 -17.40 23.02 14.16
C THR A 15 -17.74 23.59 12.77
N ALA A 16 -16.82 23.56 11.84
CA ALA A 16 -17.01 24.12 10.49
C ALA A 16 -18.15 23.42 9.72
N ARG A 17 -18.33 22.11 9.88
CA ARG A 17 -19.45 21.36 9.28
C ARG A 17 -20.82 21.77 9.80
N GLN A 18 -20.93 22.37 10.97
CA GLN A 18 -22.22 22.91 11.45
C GLN A 18 -22.74 24.04 10.57
N TYR A 19 -21.83 24.76 9.92
CA TYR A 19 -22.14 25.91 9.06
C TYR A 19 -22.07 25.55 7.57
N ASN A 20 -21.25 24.57 7.20
CA ASN A 20 -21.03 24.14 5.82
C ASN A 20 -21.02 22.61 5.77
N PRO A 21 -22.17 21.94 5.91
CA PRO A 21 -22.23 20.46 5.99
C PRO A 21 -21.85 19.77 4.68
N ASP A 22 -21.96 20.45 3.53
CA ASP A 22 -21.67 19.89 2.21
C ASP A 22 -20.22 20.15 1.76
N GLU A 23 -19.41 20.80 2.61
CA GLU A 23 -18.00 21.04 2.29
C GLU A 23 -17.16 19.79 2.54
N MET A 24 -16.81 19.10 1.47
CA MET A 24 -16.09 17.83 1.49
C MET A 24 -14.72 17.91 2.17
N ALA A 25 -14.03 19.05 2.07
CA ALA A 25 -12.70 19.24 2.64
C ALA A 25 -12.67 19.01 4.17
N PHE A 26 -13.75 19.34 4.88
CA PHE A 26 -13.81 19.13 6.33
C PHE A 26 -13.88 17.65 6.70
N TYR A 27 -14.54 16.84 5.90
CA TYR A 27 -14.55 15.38 6.10
C TYR A 27 -13.18 14.78 5.78
N TYR A 28 -12.52 15.28 4.73
CA TYR A 28 -11.19 14.85 4.35
C TYR A 28 -10.18 15.11 5.48
N TYR A 29 -10.04 16.36 5.93
CA TYR A 29 -9.09 16.70 6.98
C TYR A 29 -9.38 15.99 8.30
N GLN A 30 -10.66 15.83 8.65
CA GLN A 30 -11.05 15.09 9.83
C GLN A 30 -10.70 13.60 9.72
N GLY A 31 -11.01 12.97 8.61
CA GLY A 31 -10.68 11.57 8.35
C GLY A 31 -9.18 11.32 8.37
N MET A 32 -8.39 12.21 7.75
CA MET A 32 -6.92 12.12 7.77
C MET A 32 -6.35 12.33 9.18
N ALA A 33 -6.93 13.19 10.00
CA ALA A 33 -6.51 13.39 11.38
C ALA A 33 -6.80 12.13 12.22
N PHE A 34 -7.97 11.52 12.08
CA PHE A 34 -8.29 10.24 12.71
C PHE A 34 -7.35 9.12 12.23
N TYR A 35 -7.08 9.05 10.93
CA TYR A 35 -6.16 8.06 10.36
C TYR A 35 -4.76 8.15 10.98
N ARG A 36 -4.21 9.36 11.15
CA ARG A 36 -2.90 9.57 11.79
C ARG A 36 -2.88 9.23 13.29
N GLN A 37 -4.04 9.26 13.96
CA GLN A 37 -4.21 8.83 15.35
C GLN A 37 -4.47 7.31 15.49
N ASP A 38 -4.38 6.52 14.41
CA ASP A 38 -4.78 5.11 14.36
C ASP A 38 -6.27 4.86 14.70
N ASN A 39 -7.11 5.90 14.67
CA ASN A 39 -8.54 5.82 14.89
C ASN A 39 -9.24 5.43 13.57
N HIS A 40 -9.04 4.19 13.13
CA HIS A 40 -9.42 3.71 11.80
C HIS A 40 -10.93 3.67 11.58
N ASP A 41 -11.74 3.43 12.63
CA ASP A 41 -13.20 3.40 12.50
C ASP A 41 -13.77 4.79 12.29
N GLU A 42 -13.31 5.76 13.06
CA GLU A 42 -13.70 7.16 12.94
C GLU A 42 -13.21 7.76 11.61
N ALA A 43 -12.03 7.36 11.15
CA ALA A 43 -11.52 7.75 9.83
C ALA A 43 -12.44 7.24 8.72
N LEU A 44 -12.81 5.96 8.73
CA LEU A 44 -13.75 5.38 7.77
C LEU A 44 -15.11 6.06 7.81
N GLU A 45 -15.64 6.36 8.98
CA GLU A 45 -16.91 7.08 9.12
C GLU A 45 -16.82 8.49 8.52
N ALA A 46 -15.75 9.23 8.82
CA ALA A 46 -15.53 10.56 8.25
C ALA A 46 -15.45 10.50 6.72
N PHE A 47 -14.72 9.54 6.17
CA PHE A 47 -14.61 9.39 4.71
C PHE A 47 -15.95 8.98 4.07
N ARG A 48 -16.72 8.06 4.66
CA ARG A 48 -18.07 7.70 4.17
C ARG A 48 -19.00 8.89 4.15
N ASN A 49 -18.97 9.71 5.20
CA ASN A 49 -19.76 10.95 5.25
C ASN A 49 -19.30 11.94 4.18
N GLY A 50 -18.00 12.08 3.96
CA GLY A 50 -17.46 12.93 2.90
C GLY A 50 -17.85 12.47 1.50
N ILE A 51 -17.93 11.15 1.28
CA ILE A 51 -18.40 10.57 0.00
C ILE A 51 -19.87 10.92 -0.25
N SER A 52 -20.71 10.99 0.78
CA SER A 52 -22.14 11.31 0.63
C SER A 52 -22.42 12.74 0.12
N VAL A 53 -21.44 13.64 0.22
CA VAL A 53 -21.55 15.04 -0.25
C VAL A 53 -20.77 15.29 -1.56
N ILE A 54 -20.24 14.24 -2.20
CA ILE A 54 -19.54 14.35 -3.49
C ILE A 54 -20.53 14.77 -4.58
N THR A 55 -20.12 15.75 -5.40
CA THR A 55 -20.82 16.20 -6.58
C THR A 55 -19.92 16.09 -7.82
N GLN A 56 -20.45 16.36 -8.99
CA GLN A 56 -19.67 16.39 -10.23
C GLN A 56 -18.60 17.50 -10.25
N GLU A 57 -18.75 18.51 -9.40
CA GLU A 57 -17.81 19.63 -9.27
C GLU A 57 -16.73 19.37 -8.22
N SER A 58 -16.81 18.23 -7.49
CA SER A 58 -15.83 17.86 -6.48
C SER A 58 -14.46 17.62 -7.11
N SER A 59 -13.40 18.04 -6.39
CA SER A 59 -12.01 17.84 -6.85
C SER A 59 -11.67 16.36 -7.02
N PRO A 60 -11.29 15.88 -8.22
CA PRO A 60 -10.89 14.49 -8.43
C PRO A 60 -9.71 14.07 -7.54
N GLU A 61 -8.79 14.98 -7.22
CA GLU A 61 -7.67 14.74 -6.35
C GLU A 61 -8.12 14.37 -4.95
N ILE A 62 -9.02 15.17 -4.37
CA ILE A 62 -9.52 14.94 -3.01
C ILE A 62 -10.36 13.67 -2.97
N VAL A 63 -11.30 13.53 -3.92
CA VAL A 63 -12.18 12.35 -3.97
C VAL A 63 -11.39 11.06 -4.16
N SER A 64 -10.38 11.05 -5.04
CA SER A 64 -9.54 9.87 -5.23
C SER A 64 -8.78 9.50 -3.96
N THR A 65 -8.31 10.50 -3.19
CA THR A 65 -7.62 10.24 -1.92
C THR A 65 -8.58 9.68 -0.86
N PHE A 66 -9.84 10.13 -0.79
CA PHE A 66 -10.83 9.49 0.08
C PHE A 66 -10.93 7.99 -0.19
N TYR A 67 -11.11 7.62 -1.46
CA TYR A 67 -11.26 6.21 -1.84
C TYR A 67 -9.97 5.41 -1.68
N GLU A 68 -8.80 6.01 -1.92
CA GLU A 68 -7.50 5.36 -1.70
C GLU A 68 -7.32 4.96 -0.24
N VAL A 69 -7.44 5.94 0.68
CA VAL A 69 -7.29 5.68 2.13
C VAL A 69 -8.36 4.73 2.65
N MET A 70 -9.59 4.85 2.15
CA MET A 70 -10.65 3.88 2.49
C MET A 70 -10.29 2.47 2.03
N GLY A 71 -9.74 2.33 0.82
CA GLY A 71 -9.28 1.04 0.31
C GLY A 71 -8.24 0.40 1.23
N ASP A 72 -7.24 1.18 1.66
CA ASP A 72 -6.20 0.72 2.57
C ASP A 72 -6.79 0.29 3.93
N LEU A 73 -7.64 1.12 4.53
CA LEU A 73 -8.28 0.82 5.81
C LEU A 73 -9.19 -0.40 5.75
N LEU A 74 -9.99 -0.53 4.70
CA LEU A 74 -10.89 -1.68 4.50
C LEU A 74 -10.08 -2.97 4.30
N HIS A 75 -8.97 -2.89 3.55
CA HIS A 75 -8.08 -4.04 3.38
C HIS A 75 -7.46 -4.47 4.72
N GLN A 76 -6.94 -3.53 5.52
CA GLN A 76 -6.41 -3.80 6.86
C GLN A 76 -7.44 -4.46 7.79
N LYS A 77 -8.73 -4.14 7.62
CA LYS A 77 -9.84 -4.77 8.35
C LYS A 77 -10.26 -6.14 7.76
N GLY A 78 -9.61 -6.61 6.70
CA GLY A 78 -9.97 -7.86 6.03
C GLY A 78 -11.21 -7.79 5.14
N LEU A 79 -11.75 -6.60 4.90
CA LEU A 79 -12.94 -6.34 4.06
C LEU A 79 -12.53 -6.18 2.59
N LYS A 80 -11.97 -7.23 2.00
CA LYS A 80 -11.30 -7.20 0.68
C LYS A 80 -12.18 -6.71 -0.45
N HIS A 81 -13.41 -7.19 -0.56
CA HIS A 81 -14.32 -6.77 -1.64
C HIS A 81 -14.65 -5.27 -1.57
N GLU A 82 -14.86 -4.77 -0.37
CA GLU A 82 -15.11 -3.35 -0.14
C GLU A 82 -13.87 -2.50 -0.43
N ALA A 83 -12.69 -3.00 -0.05
CA ALA A 83 -11.41 -2.37 -0.37
C ALA A 83 -11.20 -2.25 -1.89
N TYR A 84 -11.44 -3.31 -2.64
CA TYR A 84 -11.30 -3.30 -4.10
C TYR A 84 -12.31 -2.37 -4.77
N ALA A 85 -13.55 -2.32 -4.28
CA ALA A 85 -14.55 -1.36 -4.76
C ALA A 85 -14.12 0.10 -4.49
N ALA A 86 -13.49 0.36 -3.36
CA ALA A 86 -12.94 1.67 -3.06
C ALA A 86 -11.78 2.03 -4.00
N TYR A 87 -10.83 1.13 -4.26
CA TYR A 87 -9.76 1.36 -5.22
C TYR A 87 -10.28 1.57 -6.65
N ASP A 88 -11.29 0.79 -7.07
CA ASP A 88 -11.92 1.00 -8.38
C ASP A 88 -12.56 2.38 -8.47
N SER A 89 -13.23 2.84 -7.42
CA SER A 89 -13.78 4.20 -7.33
C SER A 89 -12.68 5.27 -7.36
N CYS A 90 -11.58 5.06 -6.64
CA CYS A 90 -10.41 5.95 -6.70
C CYS A 90 -9.92 6.12 -8.13
N LEU A 91 -9.75 5.02 -8.88
CA LEU A 91 -9.24 5.03 -10.25
C LEU A 91 -10.26 5.53 -11.27
N GLN A 92 -11.55 5.52 -10.96
CA GLN A 92 -12.58 6.18 -11.78
C GLN A 92 -12.44 7.70 -11.71
N TRP A 93 -12.16 8.25 -10.54
CA TRP A 93 -11.95 9.68 -10.35
C TRP A 93 -10.57 10.15 -10.84
N LYS A 94 -9.54 9.37 -10.60
CA LYS A 94 -8.17 9.67 -11.00
C LYS A 94 -7.45 8.42 -11.51
N PRO A 95 -7.55 8.12 -12.82
CA PRO A 95 -7.01 6.89 -13.42
C PRO A 95 -5.50 6.71 -13.27
N ASN A 96 -4.78 7.79 -12.98
CA ASN A 96 -3.34 7.81 -12.77
C ASN A 96 -2.98 8.16 -11.31
N ASN A 97 -3.81 7.83 -10.35
CA ASN A 97 -3.42 7.89 -8.94
C ASN A 97 -2.38 6.80 -8.67
N ILE A 98 -1.11 7.21 -8.61
CA ILE A 98 0.04 6.29 -8.55
C ILE A 98 0.05 5.49 -7.24
N GLY A 99 -0.29 6.12 -6.10
CA GLY A 99 -0.41 5.45 -4.81
C GLY A 99 -1.48 4.35 -4.85
N CYS A 100 -2.68 4.70 -5.29
CA CYS A 100 -3.78 3.75 -5.44
C CYS A 100 -3.44 2.60 -6.38
N LEU A 101 -2.83 2.89 -7.55
CA LEU A 101 -2.39 1.86 -8.50
C LEU A 101 -1.41 0.88 -7.85
N ASN A 102 -0.44 1.38 -7.08
CA ASN A 102 0.52 0.55 -6.38
C ASN A 102 -0.14 -0.33 -5.31
N ASN A 103 -0.91 0.28 -4.41
CA ASN A 103 -1.50 -0.42 -3.27
C ASN A 103 -2.49 -1.50 -3.75
N TYR A 104 -3.34 -1.17 -4.72
CA TYR A 104 -4.27 -2.12 -5.29
C TYR A 104 -3.54 -3.28 -5.98
N ALA A 105 -2.53 -3.00 -6.80
CA ALA A 105 -1.73 -4.02 -7.48
C ALA A 105 -1.02 -4.95 -6.47
N TYR A 106 -0.46 -4.37 -5.41
CA TYR A 106 0.18 -5.14 -4.35
C TYR A 106 -0.81 -6.10 -3.67
N TYR A 107 -1.97 -5.61 -3.24
CA TYR A 107 -2.94 -6.46 -2.55
C TYR A 107 -3.50 -7.57 -3.45
N LEU A 108 -3.80 -7.28 -4.72
CA LEU A 108 -4.16 -8.33 -5.68
C LEU A 108 -3.06 -9.39 -5.81
N SER A 109 -1.80 -8.98 -5.83
CA SER A 109 -0.67 -9.91 -5.96
C SER A 109 -0.49 -10.80 -4.73
N VAL A 110 -0.65 -10.25 -3.52
CA VAL A 110 -0.57 -11.02 -2.26
C VAL A 110 -1.64 -12.10 -2.20
N GLU A 111 -2.84 -11.78 -2.66
CA GLU A 111 -3.94 -12.75 -2.73
C GLU A 111 -3.80 -13.73 -3.92
N GLY A 112 -2.93 -13.44 -4.88
CA GLY A 112 -2.78 -14.23 -6.10
C GLY A 112 -3.93 -14.04 -7.09
N GLU A 113 -4.65 -12.92 -7.00
CA GLU A 113 -5.81 -12.60 -7.82
C GLU A 113 -5.46 -11.60 -8.92
N GLN A 114 -6.09 -11.74 -10.08
CA GLN A 114 -6.01 -10.78 -11.20
C GLN A 114 -4.57 -10.31 -11.49
N LEU A 115 -3.60 -11.21 -11.49
CA LEU A 115 -2.16 -10.88 -11.58
C LEU A 115 -1.80 -10.08 -12.84
N GLU A 116 -2.49 -10.30 -13.97
CA GLU A 116 -2.31 -9.53 -15.20
C GLU A 116 -2.75 -8.07 -15.03
N ARG A 117 -3.87 -7.86 -14.33
CA ARG A 117 -4.34 -6.51 -14.00
C ARG A 117 -3.39 -5.82 -13.02
N ALA A 118 -2.93 -6.54 -12.02
CA ALA A 118 -1.94 -6.05 -11.06
C ALA A 118 -0.65 -5.61 -11.77
N GLU A 119 -0.15 -6.42 -12.72
CA GLU A 119 1.03 -6.09 -13.52
C GLU A 119 0.83 -4.80 -14.34
N GLN A 120 -0.32 -4.65 -15.02
CA GLN A 120 -0.62 -3.45 -15.79
C GLN A 120 -0.66 -2.18 -14.92
N MET A 121 -1.23 -2.27 -13.73
CA MET A 121 -1.27 -1.16 -12.77
C MET A 121 0.12 -0.82 -12.25
N SER A 122 0.85 -1.81 -11.79
CA SER A 122 2.20 -1.62 -11.24
C SER A 122 3.21 -1.20 -12.31
N HIS A 123 3.05 -1.61 -13.57
CA HIS A 123 3.87 -1.11 -14.67
C HIS A 123 3.72 0.42 -14.85
N LYS A 124 2.52 0.98 -14.64
CA LYS A 124 2.34 2.44 -14.67
C LYS A 124 3.09 3.13 -13.54
N THR A 125 3.17 2.51 -12.35
CA THR A 125 3.85 3.10 -11.20
C THR A 125 5.37 3.16 -11.42
N ILE A 126 6.00 2.09 -11.89
CA ILE A 126 7.43 2.08 -12.19
C ILE A 126 7.79 2.95 -13.42
N THR A 127 6.83 3.18 -14.33
CA THR A 127 7.02 4.11 -15.45
C THR A 127 7.01 5.56 -14.98
N ALA A 128 6.13 5.89 -14.02
CA ALA A 128 6.02 7.24 -13.46
C ALA A 128 7.19 7.57 -12.53
N GLU A 129 7.61 6.61 -11.70
CA GLU A 129 8.67 6.78 -10.70
C GLU A 129 9.66 5.59 -10.75
N PRO A 130 10.58 5.57 -11.73
CA PRO A 130 11.41 4.40 -12.02
C PRO A 130 12.47 4.07 -10.96
N THR A 131 12.70 4.95 -10.00
CA THR A 131 13.63 4.73 -8.88
C THR A 131 12.94 4.58 -7.53
N ASN A 132 11.61 4.54 -7.52
CA ASN A 132 10.87 4.33 -6.27
C ASN A 132 10.96 2.86 -5.85
N ALA A 133 11.68 2.60 -4.76
CA ALA A 133 11.95 1.26 -4.26
C ALA A 133 10.67 0.46 -3.97
N THR A 134 9.64 1.10 -3.41
CA THR A 134 8.35 0.46 -3.10
C THR A 134 7.63 0.02 -4.37
N TYR A 135 7.65 0.84 -5.41
CA TYR A 135 6.97 0.50 -6.68
C TYR A 135 7.72 -0.60 -7.44
N LEU A 136 9.05 -0.55 -7.42
CA LEU A 136 9.90 -1.61 -7.98
C LEU A 136 9.70 -2.94 -7.25
N ASP A 137 9.59 -2.92 -5.93
CA ASP A 137 9.31 -4.10 -5.12
C ASP A 137 7.92 -4.69 -5.44
N THR A 138 6.88 -3.86 -5.49
CA THR A 138 5.53 -4.31 -5.88
C THR A 138 5.53 -4.97 -7.25
N TYR A 139 6.22 -4.38 -8.24
CA TYR A 139 6.31 -4.96 -9.57
C TYR A 139 7.08 -6.28 -9.57
N ALA A 140 8.20 -6.34 -8.85
CA ALA A 140 8.97 -7.57 -8.66
C ALA A 140 8.14 -8.67 -8.00
N TRP A 141 7.35 -8.32 -6.97
CA TRP A 141 6.49 -9.28 -6.27
C TRP A 141 5.38 -9.84 -7.15
N ILE A 142 4.75 -9.00 -8.00
CA ILE A 142 3.76 -9.45 -8.99
C ILE A 142 4.37 -10.47 -9.95
N LEU A 143 5.56 -10.17 -10.50
CA LEU A 143 6.27 -11.10 -11.39
C LEU A 143 6.64 -12.41 -10.66
N PHE A 144 7.01 -12.33 -9.39
CA PHE A 144 7.26 -13.50 -8.54
C PHE A 144 6.00 -14.36 -8.40
N MET A 145 4.85 -13.76 -8.14
CA MET A 145 3.57 -14.46 -8.04
C MET A 145 3.14 -15.09 -9.37
N GLN A 146 3.51 -14.49 -10.50
CA GLN A 146 3.36 -15.06 -11.84
C GLN A 146 4.41 -16.15 -12.14
N LYS A 147 5.32 -16.47 -11.22
CA LYS A 147 6.45 -17.42 -11.40
C LYS A 147 7.48 -16.99 -12.43
N ARG A 148 7.54 -15.73 -12.78
CA ARG A 148 8.55 -15.12 -13.69
C ARG A 148 9.77 -14.69 -12.86
N TYR A 149 10.42 -15.64 -12.21
CA TYR A 149 11.44 -15.37 -11.19
C TYR A 149 12.66 -14.62 -11.72
N SER A 150 13.13 -14.93 -12.93
CA SER A 150 14.28 -14.24 -13.51
C SER A 150 14.00 -12.77 -13.81
N GLU A 151 12.80 -12.44 -14.26
CA GLU A 151 12.38 -11.05 -14.49
C GLU A 151 12.14 -10.33 -13.14
N SER A 152 11.49 -11.00 -12.20
CA SER A 152 11.30 -10.52 -10.84
C SER A 152 12.63 -10.10 -10.19
N ARG A 153 13.70 -10.89 -10.40
CA ARG A 153 15.04 -10.61 -9.88
C ARG A 153 15.59 -9.27 -10.36
N ILE A 154 15.38 -8.92 -11.62
CA ILE A 154 15.86 -7.65 -12.19
C ILE A 154 15.29 -6.45 -11.42
N TYR A 155 13.99 -6.48 -11.10
CA TYR A 155 13.31 -5.37 -10.46
C TYR A 155 13.55 -5.33 -8.95
N ILE A 156 13.66 -6.50 -8.27
CA ILE A 156 13.98 -6.50 -6.85
C ILE A 156 15.42 -6.05 -6.58
N GLU A 157 16.36 -6.32 -7.48
CA GLU A 157 17.73 -5.80 -7.38
C GLU A 157 17.74 -4.27 -7.48
N GLN A 158 16.93 -3.69 -8.36
CA GLN A 158 16.77 -2.24 -8.45
C GLN A 158 16.07 -1.69 -7.21
N ALA A 159 15.03 -2.37 -6.68
CA ALA A 159 14.37 -1.96 -5.44
C ALA A 159 15.35 -1.90 -4.27
N LEU A 160 16.14 -2.95 -4.05
CA LEU A 160 17.17 -3.02 -3.02
C LEU A 160 18.24 -1.93 -3.15
N GLN A 161 18.63 -1.58 -4.39
CA GLN A 161 19.60 -0.50 -4.64
C GLN A 161 19.05 0.90 -4.34
N ASN A 162 17.76 1.11 -4.54
CA ASN A 162 17.09 2.40 -4.32
C ASN A 162 16.46 2.53 -2.92
N ASP A 163 16.44 1.46 -2.14
CA ASP A 163 15.84 1.45 -0.80
C ASP A 163 16.76 2.09 0.24
N SER A 164 16.67 3.40 0.37
CA SER A 164 17.49 4.18 1.32
C SER A 164 17.15 3.92 2.80
N VAL A 165 15.95 3.41 3.08
CA VAL A 165 15.49 3.11 4.45
C VAL A 165 15.71 1.65 4.83
N HIS A 166 16.13 0.85 3.86
CA HIS A 166 16.37 -0.60 4.02
C HIS A 166 15.13 -1.31 4.60
N SER A 167 14.03 -1.28 3.90
CA SER A 167 12.76 -1.91 4.29
C SER A 167 12.93 -3.41 4.55
N SER A 168 12.44 -3.89 5.70
CA SER A 168 12.41 -5.32 5.98
C SER A 168 11.59 -6.11 4.97
N VAL A 169 10.51 -5.51 4.45
CA VAL A 169 9.62 -6.14 3.45
C VAL A 169 10.37 -6.32 2.12
N ILE A 170 10.97 -5.23 1.58
CA ILE A 170 11.73 -5.30 0.32
C ILE A 170 12.88 -6.31 0.44
N THR A 171 13.57 -6.30 1.59
CA THR A 171 14.67 -7.23 1.86
C THR A 171 14.18 -8.68 1.95
N GLU A 172 13.02 -8.94 2.59
CA GLU A 172 12.42 -10.28 2.64
C GLU A 172 11.99 -10.77 1.27
N HIS A 173 11.31 -9.92 0.47
CA HIS A 173 10.94 -10.24 -0.92
C HIS A 173 12.17 -10.55 -1.76
N GLY A 174 13.26 -9.78 -1.58
CA GLY A 174 14.54 -10.06 -2.21
C GLY A 174 15.02 -11.47 -1.90
N GLY A 175 15.04 -11.86 -0.63
CA GLY A 175 15.41 -13.21 -0.22
C GLY A 175 14.56 -14.30 -0.86
N ASP A 176 13.24 -14.11 -0.93
CA ASP A 176 12.31 -15.06 -1.54
C ASP A 176 12.56 -15.23 -3.05
N ILE A 177 12.79 -14.13 -3.74
CA ILE A 177 13.08 -14.11 -5.18
C ILE A 177 14.43 -14.77 -5.48
N TYR A 178 15.49 -14.41 -4.74
CA TYR A 178 16.82 -15.02 -4.89
C TYR A 178 16.77 -16.53 -4.66
N PHE A 179 16.01 -16.98 -3.66
CA PHE A 179 15.85 -18.41 -3.39
C PHE A 179 15.24 -19.16 -4.58
N LEU A 180 14.14 -18.64 -5.17
CA LEU A 180 13.50 -19.30 -6.31
C LEU A 180 14.29 -19.14 -7.62
N CYS A 181 15.26 -18.23 -7.67
CA CYS A 181 16.28 -18.17 -8.72
C CYS A 181 17.46 -19.13 -8.48
N GLY A 182 17.47 -19.92 -7.40
CA GLY A 182 18.52 -20.89 -7.07
C GLY A 182 19.71 -20.32 -6.29
N ASP A 183 19.69 -19.04 -5.92
CA ASP A 183 20.75 -18.34 -5.17
C ASP A 183 20.45 -18.38 -3.66
N VAL A 184 20.66 -19.56 -3.07
CA VAL A 184 20.31 -19.82 -1.67
C VAL A 184 21.15 -19.00 -0.69
N ASP A 185 22.42 -18.77 -0.99
CA ASP A 185 23.31 -18.05 -0.07
C ASP A 185 22.93 -16.58 0.06
N ASN A 186 22.66 -15.90 -1.05
CA ASN A 186 22.14 -14.54 -1.04
C ASN A 186 20.73 -14.47 -0.44
N ALA A 187 19.88 -15.45 -0.70
CA ALA A 187 18.55 -15.51 -0.09
C ALA A 187 18.63 -15.53 1.46
N VAL A 188 19.48 -16.41 2.00
CA VAL A 188 19.67 -16.51 3.46
C VAL A 188 20.23 -15.22 4.04
N ARG A 189 21.20 -14.60 3.38
CA ARG A 189 21.77 -13.30 3.79
C ARG A 189 20.68 -12.22 3.85
N LEU A 190 19.86 -12.08 2.83
CA LEU A 190 18.77 -11.10 2.80
C LEU A 190 17.71 -11.38 3.87
N TRP A 191 17.32 -12.63 4.08
CA TRP A 191 16.39 -12.98 5.16
C TRP A 191 16.98 -12.65 6.55
N GLN A 192 18.30 -12.78 6.77
CA GLN A 192 18.95 -12.38 8.00
C GLN A 192 18.93 -10.86 8.18
N GLU A 193 19.22 -10.11 7.14
CA GLU A 193 19.13 -8.63 7.15
C GLU A 193 17.70 -8.14 7.41
N ALA A 194 16.69 -8.79 6.82
CA ALA A 194 15.29 -8.49 7.09
C ALA A 194 14.91 -8.79 8.55
N LEU A 195 15.40 -9.91 9.11
CA LEU A 195 15.15 -10.31 10.49
C LEU A 195 15.77 -9.35 11.52
N GLU A 196 16.90 -8.71 11.20
CA GLU A 196 17.51 -7.70 12.09
C GLU A 196 16.57 -6.50 12.30
N LYS A 197 15.71 -6.23 11.31
CA LYS A 197 14.75 -5.11 11.33
C LYS A 197 13.38 -5.50 11.88
N ASP A 198 12.99 -6.77 11.70
CA ASP A 198 11.79 -7.38 12.29
C ASP A 198 12.12 -8.66 13.06
N PRO A 199 12.72 -8.54 14.26
CA PRO A 199 13.17 -9.70 15.05
C PRO A 199 12.04 -10.63 15.49
N ALA A 200 10.80 -10.18 15.46
CA ALA A 200 9.63 -10.96 15.84
C ALA A 200 9.07 -11.84 14.71
N ASN A 201 9.56 -11.70 13.48
CA ASN A 201 9.04 -12.39 12.29
C ASN A 201 9.35 -13.89 12.33
N LYS A 202 8.37 -14.66 12.78
CA LYS A 202 8.49 -16.12 12.90
C LYS A 202 8.65 -16.82 11.55
N VAL A 203 8.20 -16.20 10.45
CA VAL A 203 8.34 -16.78 9.10
C VAL A 203 9.78 -16.66 8.64
N LEU A 204 10.42 -15.49 8.80
CA LEU A 204 11.84 -15.30 8.52
C LEU A 204 12.72 -16.24 9.31
N ILE A 205 12.48 -16.39 10.62
CA ILE A 205 13.23 -17.35 11.46
C ILE A 205 13.16 -18.77 10.88
N ARG A 206 11.98 -19.20 10.40
CA ARG A 206 11.80 -20.53 9.80
C ARG A 206 12.47 -20.65 8.43
N LYS A 207 12.39 -19.59 7.57
CA LYS A 207 13.06 -19.55 6.26
C LYS A 207 14.58 -19.74 6.44
N ILE A 208 15.18 -18.97 7.35
CA ILE A 208 16.62 -19.00 7.65
C ILE A 208 17.04 -20.39 8.19
N LYS A 209 16.32 -20.89 9.21
CA LYS A 209 16.64 -22.18 9.84
C LYS A 209 16.57 -23.36 8.86
N ARG A 210 15.60 -23.32 7.94
CA ARG A 210 15.39 -24.40 6.96
C ARG A 210 16.12 -24.16 5.65
N LYS A 211 16.69 -22.99 5.45
CA LYS A 211 17.24 -22.51 4.18
C LYS A 211 16.27 -22.78 3.03
N LYS A 212 15.00 -22.42 3.22
CA LYS A 212 13.92 -22.72 2.28
C LYS A 212 12.86 -21.62 2.29
N TYR A 213 12.36 -21.29 1.09
CA TYR A 213 11.18 -20.44 0.94
C TYR A 213 9.96 -21.06 1.66
N ILE A 214 9.26 -20.23 2.40
CA ILE A 214 8.01 -20.57 3.09
C ILE A 214 7.01 -19.46 2.72
N LYS A 215 5.93 -19.86 2.07
CA LYS A 215 4.84 -18.91 1.75
C LYS A 215 4.26 -18.35 3.06
N GLN A 216 4.04 -17.05 3.09
CA GLN A 216 3.32 -16.37 4.18
C GLN A 216 1.85 -16.72 4.20
#